data_ab52cd6d3dd14c726e4c606a5c471945
#
_entry.id   ab52cd6d3dd14c726e4c606a5c471945
#
_cell.length_a   1.000
_cell.length_b   1.000
_cell.length_c   1.000
_cell.angle_alpha   90.00
_cell.angle_beta   90.00
_cell.angle_gamma   90.00
#
_symmetry.space_group_name_H-M   'P 1'
#
loop_
_entity.id
_entity.type
_entity.pdbx_description
1 polymer ?
#
loop_
_entity_poly.entity_id
_entity_poly.type
_entity_poly.pdbx_seq_one_letter_code
_entity_poly.pdbx_strand_id
1 'polypeptide(L)'
;AIGHVEAGLRTWDKYSPFPEEMNRQLTGVMTDLHFSPTEKSKQNLLDENKPADRIVVTGNTAIDALKTTVSESYSHPLLDQLGDKRLVLMTAHRRENLGKNMEQMFRAIKRLVETNEDIQVIYPVHLNPKVQQTANEILGDDDRINLIEPLDVVDFHNFASRAYLILTDSGGVQEEAPSLGVPVLVLRDTTERPEGIEAGTL
;
A
#
# COMPACT_ATOMS: atom_id res chain seq x y z
N ALA A 1 -7.77 16.45 -25.44
CA ALA A 1 -6.74 16.62 -24.40
C ALA A 1 -6.78 15.43 -23.45
N ILE A 2 -5.62 14.96 -23.02
CA ILE A 2 -5.45 13.84 -22.08
C ILE A 2 -4.89 14.40 -20.78
N GLY A 3 -5.58 14.17 -19.65
CA GLY A 3 -5.10 14.46 -18.31
C GLY A 3 -4.59 13.19 -17.66
N HIS A 4 -3.38 13.20 -17.08
CA HIS A 4 -2.79 12.09 -16.34
C HIS A 4 -2.81 12.41 -14.85
N VAL A 5 -3.67 11.73 -14.11
CA VAL A 5 -3.74 11.81 -12.65
C VAL A 5 -2.69 10.87 -12.05
N GLU A 6 -2.09 11.26 -10.92
CA GLU A 6 -0.97 10.53 -10.28
C GLU A 6 0.28 10.48 -11.18
N ALA A 7 0.51 11.57 -11.93
CA ALA A 7 1.60 11.67 -12.90
C ALA A 7 2.96 11.87 -12.22
N GLY A 8 4.02 11.31 -12.80
CA GLY A 8 5.41 11.59 -12.42
C GLY A 8 5.99 10.70 -11.33
N LEU A 9 5.28 9.69 -10.87
CA LEU A 9 5.87 8.64 -10.02
C LEU A 9 6.88 7.82 -10.85
N ARG A 10 8.13 7.68 -10.36
CA ARG A 10 9.21 7.02 -11.09
C ARG A 10 10.10 6.20 -10.15
N THR A 11 10.50 5.04 -10.64
CA THR A 11 11.61 4.25 -10.10
C THR A 11 12.84 4.32 -11.01
N TRP A 12 12.64 4.74 -12.27
CA TRP A 12 13.64 4.77 -13.34
C TRP A 12 14.12 3.38 -13.78
N ASP A 13 13.57 2.32 -13.23
CA ASP A 13 13.75 0.95 -13.65
C ASP A 13 12.46 0.41 -14.30
N LYS A 14 12.44 0.29 -15.63
CA LYS A 14 11.27 -0.16 -16.37
C LYS A 14 10.79 -1.57 -16.01
N TYR A 15 11.59 -2.32 -15.27
CA TYR A 15 11.26 -3.66 -14.81
C TYR A 15 10.82 -3.71 -13.34
N SER A 16 10.87 -2.57 -12.61
CA SER A 16 10.51 -2.52 -11.19
C SER A 16 9.80 -1.21 -10.80
N PRO A 17 8.46 -1.24 -10.57
CA PRO A 17 7.51 -2.33 -10.80
C PRO A 17 7.21 -2.52 -12.30
N PHE A 18 7.03 -3.75 -12.71
CA PHE A 18 6.68 -4.08 -14.08
C PHE A 18 5.20 -4.54 -14.16
N PRO A 19 4.39 -4.02 -15.11
CA PRO A 19 4.73 -3.06 -16.18
C PRO A 19 4.49 -1.58 -15.83
N GLU A 20 4.24 -1.26 -14.57
CA GLU A 20 3.74 0.06 -14.15
C GLU A 20 4.70 1.20 -14.48
N GLU A 21 6.00 1.05 -14.23
CA GLU A 21 6.98 2.10 -14.54
C GLU A 21 7.01 2.42 -16.03
N MET A 22 7.04 1.38 -16.88
CA MET A 22 6.99 1.54 -18.33
C MET A 22 5.68 2.21 -18.78
N ASN A 23 4.54 1.78 -18.23
CA ASN A 23 3.24 2.33 -18.58
C ASN A 23 3.14 3.82 -18.20
N ARG A 24 3.66 4.22 -17.04
CA ARG A 24 3.69 5.63 -16.61
C ARG A 24 4.50 6.49 -17.57
N GLN A 25 5.66 6.04 -18.01
CA GLN A 25 6.49 6.77 -18.97
C GLN A 25 5.79 6.89 -20.33
N LEU A 26 5.22 5.81 -20.86
CA LEU A 26 4.48 5.81 -22.13
C LEU A 26 3.24 6.71 -22.06
N THR A 27 2.47 6.64 -20.99
CA THR A 27 1.31 7.51 -20.76
C THR A 27 1.75 8.98 -20.74
N GLY A 28 2.88 9.29 -20.09
CA GLY A 28 3.45 10.62 -20.04
C GLY A 28 3.78 11.22 -21.42
N VAL A 29 4.07 10.38 -22.43
CA VAL A 29 4.31 10.85 -23.80
C VAL A 29 3.03 11.37 -24.46
N MET A 30 1.89 10.74 -24.18
CA MET A 30 0.59 11.08 -24.77
C MET A 30 -0.17 12.17 -24.00
N THR A 31 0.31 12.53 -22.82
CA THR A 31 -0.41 13.41 -21.88
C THR A 31 -0.24 14.87 -22.22
N ASP A 32 -1.34 15.61 -22.20
CA ASP A 32 -1.39 17.08 -22.37
C ASP A 32 -1.26 17.82 -21.03
N LEU A 33 -1.85 17.29 -19.95
CA LEU A 33 -1.85 17.87 -18.60
C LEU A 33 -1.49 16.81 -17.56
N HIS A 34 -0.49 17.09 -16.73
CA HIS A 34 0.00 16.20 -15.69
C HIS A 34 -0.44 16.70 -14.31
N PHE A 35 -1.15 15.85 -13.56
CA PHE A 35 -1.55 16.11 -12.18
C PHE A 35 -0.68 15.26 -11.26
N SER A 36 0.35 15.88 -10.70
CA SER A 36 1.37 15.20 -9.89
C SER A 36 0.96 15.14 -8.42
N PRO A 37 1.18 14.02 -7.70
CA PRO A 37 0.86 13.93 -6.28
C PRO A 37 1.81 14.75 -5.40
N THR A 38 3.08 14.92 -5.79
CA THR A 38 4.11 15.59 -4.99
C THR A 38 4.99 16.50 -5.85
N GLU A 39 5.75 17.39 -5.20
CA GLU A 39 6.79 18.17 -5.89
C GLU A 39 7.89 17.29 -6.47
N LYS A 40 8.21 16.14 -5.83
CA LYS A 40 9.16 15.16 -6.37
C LYS A 40 8.66 14.56 -7.68
N SER A 41 7.39 14.15 -7.73
CA SER A 41 6.77 13.65 -8.95
C SER A 41 6.74 14.69 -10.07
N LYS A 42 6.49 15.96 -9.74
CA LYS A 42 6.60 17.08 -10.68
C LYS A 42 8.03 17.22 -11.20
N GLN A 43 9.03 17.16 -10.31
CA GLN A 43 10.44 17.26 -10.72
C GLN A 43 10.82 16.14 -11.69
N ASN A 44 10.37 14.90 -11.45
CA ASN A 44 10.59 13.79 -12.39
C ASN A 44 10.05 14.09 -13.80
N LEU A 45 8.90 14.74 -13.91
CA LEU A 45 8.35 15.16 -15.20
C LEU A 45 9.15 16.30 -15.85
N LEU A 46 9.64 17.25 -15.06
CA LEU A 46 10.52 18.31 -15.57
C LEU A 46 11.84 17.74 -16.08
N ASP A 47 12.42 16.74 -15.39
CA ASP A 47 13.63 16.03 -15.79
C ASP A 47 13.42 15.24 -17.10
N GLU A 48 12.16 14.84 -17.39
CA GLU A 48 11.75 14.28 -18.68
C GLU A 48 11.46 15.35 -19.77
N ASN A 49 11.77 16.61 -19.50
CA ASN A 49 11.49 17.75 -20.38
C ASN A 49 10.00 17.99 -20.67
N LYS A 50 9.10 17.64 -19.74
CA LYS A 50 7.69 18.03 -19.86
C LYS A 50 7.55 19.53 -19.56
N PRO A 51 6.70 20.28 -20.31
CA PRO A 51 6.50 21.71 -20.09
C PRO A 51 5.96 22.01 -18.70
N ALA A 52 6.60 22.95 -17.99
CA ALA A 52 6.24 23.27 -16.60
C ALA A 52 4.80 23.81 -16.44
N ASP A 53 4.29 24.52 -17.44
CA ASP A 53 2.93 25.05 -17.50
C ASP A 53 1.85 23.96 -17.73
N ARG A 54 2.28 22.72 -17.99
CA ARG A 54 1.44 21.53 -18.15
C ARG A 54 1.46 20.60 -16.94
N ILE A 55 2.15 20.98 -15.86
CA ILE A 55 2.30 20.16 -14.65
C ILE A 55 1.72 20.91 -13.46
N VAL A 56 0.74 20.28 -12.79
CA VAL A 56 0.09 20.83 -11.60
C VAL A 56 0.27 19.84 -10.45
N VAL A 57 0.75 20.30 -9.30
CA VAL A 57 0.78 19.48 -8.09
C VAL A 57 -0.59 19.55 -7.42
N THR A 58 -1.25 18.40 -7.33
CA THR A 58 -2.65 18.29 -6.85
C THR A 58 -2.79 17.47 -5.58
N GLY A 59 -1.73 16.81 -5.12
CA GLY A 59 -1.88 15.76 -4.13
C GLY A 59 -2.44 14.46 -4.75
N ASN A 60 -2.83 13.53 -3.90
CA ASN A 60 -3.38 12.23 -4.30
C ASN A 60 -4.87 12.15 -3.95
N THR A 61 -5.70 11.79 -4.94
CA THR A 61 -7.15 11.63 -4.78
C THR A 61 -7.53 10.52 -3.81
N ALA A 62 -6.67 9.50 -3.62
CA ALA A 62 -6.90 8.46 -2.62
C ALA A 62 -6.92 9.02 -1.19
N ILE A 63 -6.06 10.01 -0.90
CA ILE A 63 -6.04 10.69 0.42
C ILE A 63 -7.33 11.50 0.64
N ASP A 64 -7.85 12.14 -0.42
CA ASP A 64 -9.13 12.85 -0.30
C ASP A 64 -10.30 11.89 -0.02
N ALA A 65 -10.26 10.69 -0.59
CA ALA A 65 -11.27 9.66 -0.36
C ALA A 65 -11.35 9.23 1.12
N LEU A 66 -10.24 9.23 1.87
CA LEU A 66 -10.22 8.89 3.30
C LEU A 66 -11.18 9.76 4.12
N LYS A 67 -11.36 11.04 3.74
CA LYS A 67 -12.27 11.98 4.41
C LYS A 67 -13.73 11.54 4.36
N THR A 68 -14.11 10.70 3.41
CA THR A 68 -15.47 10.22 3.18
C THR A 68 -15.66 8.75 3.53
N THR A 69 -14.60 7.97 3.56
CA THR A 69 -14.66 6.53 3.80
C THR A 69 -14.38 6.15 5.25
N VAL A 70 -13.54 6.91 5.95
CA VAL A 70 -13.23 6.66 7.36
C VAL A 70 -14.32 7.27 8.24
N SER A 71 -14.84 6.49 9.18
CA SER A 71 -15.88 6.93 10.13
C SER A 71 -15.56 6.45 11.55
N GLU A 72 -15.72 7.35 12.53
CA GLU A 72 -15.57 7.00 13.96
C GLU A 72 -16.63 5.98 14.41
N SER A 73 -17.82 6.04 13.83
CA SER A 73 -18.91 5.13 14.14
C SER A 73 -18.87 3.79 13.41
N TYR A 74 -17.81 3.55 12.62
CA TYR A 74 -17.66 2.29 11.90
C TYR A 74 -17.42 1.13 12.88
N SER A 75 -18.16 0.04 12.70
CA SER A 75 -18.06 -1.20 13.46
C SER A 75 -17.93 -2.38 12.50
N HIS A 76 -17.13 -3.35 12.88
CA HIS A 76 -16.97 -4.59 12.13
C HIS A 76 -16.67 -5.73 13.12
N PRO A 77 -17.27 -6.93 12.98
CA PRO A 77 -17.08 -8.02 13.93
C PRO A 77 -15.63 -8.39 14.22
N LEU A 78 -14.75 -8.34 13.22
CA LEU A 78 -13.33 -8.62 13.42
C LEU A 78 -12.63 -7.55 14.26
N LEU A 79 -13.02 -6.29 14.15
CA LEU A 79 -12.46 -5.21 14.98
C LEU A 79 -13.00 -5.32 16.43
N ASP A 80 -14.25 -5.68 16.58
CA ASP A 80 -14.88 -5.86 17.90
C ASP A 80 -14.25 -7.03 18.68
N GLN A 81 -13.75 -8.05 17.97
CA GLN A 81 -13.05 -9.21 18.54
C GLN A 81 -11.59 -8.93 18.95
N LEU A 82 -11.00 -7.81 18.55
CA LEU A 82 -9.61 -7.47 18.92
C LEU A 82 -9.44 -7.29 20.44
N GLY A 83 -10.47 -6.76 21.11
CA GLY A 83 -10.33 -6.37 22.52
C GLY A 83 -9.19 -5.38 22.72
N ASP A 84 -8.28 -5.69 23.63
CA ASP A 84 -7.10 -4.84 23.93
C ASP A 84 -5.88 -5.12 23.03
N LYS A 85 -6.02 -6.02 22.03
CA LYS A 85 -4.90 -6.35 21.13
C LYS A 85 -4.65 -5.25 20.12
N ARG A 86 -3.39 -5.04 19.79
CA ARG A 86 -2.95 -4.14 18.74
C ARG A 86 -3.16 -4.78 17.37
N LEU A 87 -3.88 -4.09 16.50
CA LEU A 87 -4.12 -4.54 15.12
C LEU A 87 -2.88 -4.33 14.26
N VAL A 88 -2.40 -5.39 13.63
CA VAL A 88 -1.47 -5.32 12.50
C VAL A 88 -2.26 -5.65 11.23
N LEU A 89 -2.45 -4.66 10.36
CA LEU A 89 -3.10 -4.86 9.08
C LEU A 89 -2.05 -5.18 8.02
N MET A 90 -2.26 -6.26 7.27
CA MET A 90 -1.31 -6.70 6.25
C MET A 90 -1.92 -6.69 4.86
N THR A 91 -1.17 -6.25 3.85
CA THR A 91 -1.48 -6.51 2.43
C THR A 91 -0.23 -6.96 1.70
N ALA A 92 -0.31 -8.08 0.99
CA ALA A 92 0.77 -8.60 0.17
C ALA A 92 0.20 -9.30 -1.06
N HIS A 93 0.52 -8.80 -2.25
CA HIS A 93 -0.05 -9.31 -3.50
C HIS A 93 0.85 -9.08 -4.73
N ARG A 94 1.98 -8.38 -4.58
CA ARG A 94 2.87 -8.04 -5.69
C ARG A 94 3.50 -9.29 -6.32
N ARG A 95 3.55 -9.31 -7.65
CA ARG A 95 4.11 -10.45 -8.42
C ARG A 95 5.59 -10.70 -8.12
N GLU A 96 6.33 -9.63 -7.86
CA GLU A 96 7.75 -9.66 -7.51
C GLU A 96 8.03 -10.40 -6.19
N ASN A 97 7.03 -10.43 -5.30
CA ASN A 97 7.12 -11.11 -4.00
C ASN A 97 6.74 -12.59 -4.04
N LEU A 98 6.15 -13.09 -5.15
CA LEU A 98 5.71 -14.48 -5.22
C LEU A 98 6.87 -15.47 -5.05
N GLY A 99 6.60 -16.59 -4.39
CA GLY A 99 7.57 -17.64 -4.10
C GLY A 99 8.36 -17.39 -2.84
N LYS A 100 9.68 -17.55 -2.87
CA LYS A 100 10.53 -17.51 -1.67
C LYS A 100 10.44 -16.21 -0.86
N ASN A 101 10.33 -15.07 -1.53
CA ASN A 101 10.20 -13.78 -0.84
C ASN A 101 8.91 -13.75 0.00
N MET A 102 7.79 -14.17 -0.57
CA MET A 102 6.51 -14.23 0.13
C MET A 102 6.55 -15.22 1.31
N GLU A 103 7.15 -16.38 1.12
CA GLU A 103 7.34 -17.33 2.23
C GLU A 103 8.16 -16.74 3.37
N GLN A 104 9.24 -16.02 3.07
CA GLN A 104 10.07 -15.36 4.08
C GLN A 104 9.30 -14.27 4.82
N MET A 105 8.53 -13.45 4.09
CA MET A 105 7.65 -12.45 4.71
C MET A 105 6.64 -13.10 5.65
N PHE A 106 5.94 -14.13 5.22
CA PHE A 106 4.95 -14.80 6.06
C PHE A 106 5.58 -15.48 7.29
N ARG A 107 6.76 -16.08 7.16
CA ARG A 107 7.50 -16.60 8.31
C ARG A 107 7.91 -15.50 9.29
N ALA A 108 8.29 -14.31 8.79
CA ALA A 108 8.59 -13.16 9.65
C ALA A 108 7.34 -12.66 10.40
N ILE A 109 6.19 -12.62 9.73
CA ILE A 109 4.91 -12.27 10.36
C ILE A 109 4.52 -13.29 11.44
N LYS A 110 4.64 -14.59 11.14
CA LYS A 110 4.38 -15.64 12.12
C LYS A 110 5.25 -15.46 13.37
N ARG A 111 6.54 -15.25 13.17
CA ARG A 111 7.48 -14.99 14.27
C ARG A 111 7.13 -13.72 15.05
N LEU A 112 6.68 -12.67 14.37
CA LEU A 112 6.22 -11.44 15.03
C LEU A 112 5.07 -11.73 15.99
N VAL A 113 4.08 -12.51 15.56
CA VAL A 113 2.93 -12.92 16.38
C VAL A 113 3.36 -13.83 17.53
N GLU A 114 4.25 -14.79 17.29
CA GLU A 114 4.78 -15.69 18.32
C GLU A 114 5.54 -14.95 19.42
N THR A 115 6.22 -13.85 19.09
CA THR A 115 7.04 -13.07 20.02
C THR A 115 6.30 -11.92 20.70
N ASN A 116 5.07 -11.63 20.28
CA ASN A 116 4.24 -10.54 20.83
C ASN A 116 2.81 -11.03 21.04
N GLU A 117 2.44 -11.29 22.29
CA GLU A 117 1.14 -11.86 22.63
C GLU A 117 -0.03 -10.88 22.46
N ASP A 118 0.26 -9.58 22.47
CA ASP A 118 -0.69 -8.48 22.42
C ASP A 118 -1.02 -7.99 21.02
N ILE A 119 -0.56 -8.68 19.96
CA ILE A 119 -0.89 -8.33 18.57
C ILE A 119 -1.85 -9.35 17.95
N GLN A 120 -2.64 -8.85 17.04
CA GLN A 120 -3.47 -9.63 16.13
C GLN A 120 -3.29 -9.14 14.71
N VAL A 121 -3.05 -10.06 13.79
CA VAL A 121 -2.89 -9.76 12.36
C VAL A 121 -4.23 -9.97 11.65
N ILE A 122 -4.62 -9.03 10.83
CA ILE A 122 -5.70 -9.20 9.86
C ILE A 122 -5.09 -9.05 8.47
N TYR A 123 -5.24 -10.09 7.66
CA TYR A 123 -4.71 -10.13 6.31
C TYR A 123 -5.81 -10.44 5.29
N PRO A 124 -6.35 -9.41 4.60
CA PRO A 124 -7.20 -9.59 3.43
C PRO A 124 -6.38 -10.23 2.31
N VAL A 125 -6.56 -11.54 2.09
CA VAL A 125 -5.73 -12.32 1.19
C VAL A 125 -6.15 -12.11 -0.25
N HIS A 126 -5.20 -11.74 -1.10
CA HIS A 126 -5.46 -11.58 -2.53
C HIS A 126 -5.93 -12.89 -3.18
N LEU A 127 -6.88 -12.80 -4.12
CA LEU A 127 -7.54 -13.95 -4.76
C LEU A 127 -6.62 -14.82 -5.64
N ASN A 128 -5.36 -14.45 -5.83
CA ASN A 128 -4.39 -15.28 -6.55
C ASN A 128 -4.18 -16.61 -5.79
N PRO A 129 -4.43 -17.76 -6.43
CA PRO A 129 -4.32 -19.07 -5.76
C PRO A 129 -2.95 -19.33 -5.13
N LYS A 130 -1.86 -18.84 -5.73
CA LYS A 130 -0.51 -18.99 -5.16
C LYS A 130 -0.34 -18.22 -3.87
N VAL A 131 -0.94 -17.02 -3.76
CA VAL A 131 -0.90 -16.23 -2.53
C VAL A 131 -1.73 -16.92 -1.45
N GLN A 132 -2.94 -17.33 -1.79
CA GLN A 132 -3.84 -18.04 -0.86
C GLN A 132 -3.22 -19.32 -0.32
N GLN A 133 -2.64 -20.15 -1.21
CA GLN A 133 -1.99 -21.39 -0.80
C GLN A 133 -0.85 -21.12 0.17
N THR A 134 0.09 -20.22 -0.18
CA THR A 134 1.26 -19.91 0.66
C THR A 134 0.84 -19.28 2.00
N ALA A 135 -0.18 -18.41 1.98
CA ALA A 135 -0.71 -17.80 3.21
C ALA A 135 -1.32 -18.86 4.14
N ASN A 136 -2.17 -19.74 3.62
CA ASN A 136 -2.79 -20.79 4.42
C ASN A 136 -1.75 -21.80 4.97
N GLU A 137 -0.74 -22.17 4.18
CA GLU A 137 0.29 -23.13 4.59
C GLU A 137 1.18 -22.59 5.74
N ILE A 138 1.45 -21.28 5.77
CA ILE A 138 2.39 -20.69 6.71
C ILE A 138 1.69 -19.99 7.88
N LEU A 139 0.56 -19.34 7.62
CA LEU A 139 -0.12 -18.46 8.59
C LEU A 139 -1.43 -19.06 9.13
N GLY A 140 -1.98 -20.07 8.47
CA GLY A 140 -3.34 -20.54 8.72
C GLY A 140 -3.55 -21.34 10.03
N ASP A 141 -2.50 -21.59 10.81
CA ASP A 141 -2.53 -22.39 12.03
C ASP A 141 -2.45 -21.55 13.33
N ASP A 142 -2.42 -20.21 13.25
CA ASP A 142 -2.41 -19.32 14.41
C ASP A 142 -3.70 -18.49 14.48
N ASP A 143 -4.48 -18.67 15.54
CA ASP A 143 -5.76 -17.99 15.78
C ASP A 143 -5.64 -16.46 15.87
N ARG A 144 -4.43 -15.94 16.05
CA ARG A 144 -4.14 -14.50 16.06
C ARG A 144 -3.84 -13.94 14.68
N ILE A 145 -3.86 -14.78 13.64
CA ILE A 145 -3.68 -14.37 12.25
C ILE A 145 -4.97 -14.67 11.49
N ASN A 146 -5.75 -13.65 11.23
CA ASN A 146 -7.00 -13.77 10.50
C ASN A 146 -6.76 -13.60 9.00
N LEU A 147 -6.78 -14.70 8.27
CA LEU A 147 -6.82 -14.70 6.80
C LEU A 147 -8.27 -14.51 6.36
N ILE A 148 -8.56 -13.40 5.71
CA ILE A 148 -9.93 -13.03 5.31
C ILE A 148 -10.02 -12.77 3.81
N GLU A 149 -11.26 -12.73 3.30
CA GLU A 149 -11.52 -12.27 1.93
C GLU A 149 -11.08 -10.80 1.76
N PRO A 150 -10.77 -10.38 0.52
CA PRO A 150 -10.45 -8.99 0.23
C PRO A 150 -11.55 -8.04 0.73
N LEU A 151 -11.14 -7.00 1.42
CA LEU A 151 -12.04 -5.93 1.89
C LEU A 151 -12.38 -4.97 0.75
N ASP A 152 -13.56 -4.37 0.80
CA ASP A 152 -13.85 -3.20 -0.02
C ASP A 152 -13.07 -1.96 0.48
N VAL A 153 -13.15 -0.86 -0.26
CA VAL A 153 -12.39 0.35 0.06
C VAL A 153 -12.81 0.98 1.39
N VAL A 154 -14.10 0.94 1.73
CA VAL A 154 -14.61 1.53 2.98
C VAL A 154 -14.13 0.72 4.18
N ASP A 155 -14.29 -0.59 4.11
CA ASP A 155 -13.81 -1.50 5.16
C ASP A 155 -12.29 -1.38 5.31
N PHE A 156 -11.55 -1.45 4.21
CA PHE A 156 -10.10 -1.35 4.26
C PHE A 156 -9.60 -0.06 4.92
N HIS A 157 -10.17 1.10 4.56
CA HIS A 157 -9.77 2.38 5.14
C HIS A 157 -10.11 2.48 6.64
N ASN A 158 -11.23 1.88 7.06
CA ASN A 158 -11.60 1.85 8.48
C ASN A 158 -10.72 0.88 9.29
N PHE A 159 -10.32 -0.25 8.72
CA PHE A 159 -9.31 -1.13 9.34
C PHE A 159 -7.96 -0.44 9.43
N ALA A 160 -7.53 0.20 8.35
CA ALA A 160 -6.27 0.94 8.29
C ALA A 160 -6.21 2.06 9.33
N SER A 161 -7.29 2.83 9.50
CA SER A 161 -7.36 3.93 10.47
C SER A 161 -7.28 3.47 11.93
N ARG A 162 -7.56 2.20 12.21
CA ARG A 162 -7.51 1.57 13.55
C ARG A 162 -6.30 0.68 13.75
N ALA A 163 -5.47 0.54 12.72
CA ALA A 163 -4.28 -0.29 12.82
C ALA A 163 -3.20 0.37 13.69
N TYR A 164 -2.53 -0.44 14.49
CA TYR A 164 -1.30 -0.06 15.19
C TYR A 164 -0.13 0.03 14.24
N LEU A 165 -0.09 -0.88 13.25
CA LEU A 165 0.95 -0.98 12.24
C LEU A 165 0.36 -1.55 10.96
N ILE A 166 0.81 -1.04 9.81
CA ILE A 166 0.48 -1.62 8.51
C ILE A 166 1.73 -2.22 7.87
N LEU A 167 1.57 -3.45 7.36
CA LEU A 167 2.59 -4.16 6.58
C LEU A 167 2.08 -4.26 5.14
N THR A 168 2.77 -3.63 4.18
CA THR A 168 2.22 -3.55 2.82
C THR A 168 3.26 -3.61 1.72
N ASP A 169 2.89 -4.24 0.60
CA ASP A 169 3.59 -4.09 -0.69
C ASP A 169 2.81 -3.19 -1.68
N SER A 170 1.69 -2.59 -1.25
CA SER A 170 0.86 -1.72 -2.07
C SER A 170 1.42 -0.30 -2.14
N GLY A 171 1.47 0.28 -3.36
CA GLY A 171 1.87 1.67 -3.54
C GLY A 171 0.90 2.68 -2.93
N GLY A 172 -0.42 2.50 -3.11
CA GLY A 172 -1.44 3.41 -2.57
C GLY A 172 -1.43 3.46 -1.04
N VAL A 173 -1.33 2.32 -0.39
CA VAL A 173 -1.31 2.22 1.07
C VAL A 173 -0.13 2.98 1.69
N GLN A 174 1.01 3.11 0.99
CA GLN A 174 2.15 3.90 1.41
C GLN A 174 1.84 5.40 1.54
N GLU A 175 0.80 5.89 0.88
CA GLU A 175 0.33 7.28 0.97
C GLU A 175 -0.86 7.41 1.93
N GLU A 176 -1.77 6.44 1.89
CA GLU A 176 -2.99 6.42 2.69
C GLU A 176 -2.69 6.27 4.20
N ALA A 177 -1.86 5.31 4.56
CA ALA A 177 -1.59 4.99 5.96
C ALA A 177 -0.89 6.12 6.74
N PRO A 178 0.17 6.80 6.22
CA PRO A 178 0.72 7.98 6.86
C PRO A 178 -0.29 9.12 7.02
N SER A 179 -1.22 9.27 6.04
CA SER A 179 -2.29 10.27 6.12
C SER A 179 -3.31 9.99 7.21
N LEU A 180 -3.41 8.73 7.65
CA LEU A 180 -4.19 8.28 8.79
C LEU A 180 -3.39 8.33 10.12
N GLY A 181 -2.11 8.73 10.06
CA GLY A 181 -1.21 8.73 11.22
C GLY A 181 -0.76 7.33 11.65
N VAL A 182 -0.85 6.32 10.77
CA VAL A 182 -0.51 4.94 11.06
C VAL A 182 0.88 4.60 10.49
N PRO A 183 1.80 4.03 11.30
CA PRO A 183 3.10 3.59 10.83
C PRO A 183 3.00 2.49 9.78
N VAL A 184 3.93 2.51 8.81
CA VAL A 184 3.96 1.54 7.70
C VAL A 184 5.33 0.90 7.57
N LEU A 185 5.38 -0.41 7.39
CA LEU A 185 6.55 -1.12 6.90
C LEU A 185 6.28 -1.61 5.47
N VAL A 186 7.12 -1.17 4.55
CA VAL A 186 6.98 -1.50 3.13
C VAL A 186 7.68 -2.82 2.83
N LEU A 187 6.92 -3.80 2.34
CA LEU A 187 7.38 -5.14 2.00
C LEU A 187 7.89 -5.21 0.56
N ARG A 188 8.82 -4.32 0.20
CA ARG A 188 9.39 -4.20 -1.14
C ARG A 188 10.85 -3.74 -1.08
N ASP A 189 11.64 -4.14 -2.09
CA ASP A 189 13.03 -3.68 -2.24
C ASP A 189 13.11 -2.25 -2.79
N THR A 190 12.10 -1.81 -3.55
CA THR A 190 12.05 -0.48 -4.17
C THR A 190 10.67 0.14 -4.03
N THR A 191 10.63 1.46 -3.92
CA THR A 191 9.37 2.22 -3.95
C THR A 191 9.49 3.41 -4.90
N GLU A 192 8.39 3.74 -5.56
CA GLU A 192 8.23 4.96 -6.34
C GLU A 192 7.85 6.19 -5.47
N ARG A 193 7.85 6.03 -4.15
CA ARG A 193 7.50 7.04 -3.13
C ARG A 193 8.63 7.26 -2.13
N PRO A 194 9.82 7.70 -2.58
CA PRO A 194 10.97 7.85 -1.70
C PRO A 194 10.76 8.91 -0.61
N GLU A 195 9.85 9.86 -0.83
CA GLU A 195 9.53 10.93 0.12
C GLU A 195 9.04 10.40 1.47
N GLY A 196 8.29 9.29 1.47
CA GLY A 196 7.81 8.65 2.70
C GLY A 196 8.94 8.07 3.53
N ILE A 197 9.95 7.51 2.88
CA ILE A 197 11.17 7.00 3.55
C ILE A 197 11.98 8.16 4.10
N GLU A 198 12.20 9.21 3.30
CA GLU A 198 12.95 10.42 3.70
C GLU A 198 12.27 11.13 4.88
N ALA A 199 10.94 11.13 4.93
CA ALA A 199 10.14 11.69 6.02
C ALA A 199 10.07 10.78 7.26
N GLY A 200 10.51 9.53 7.19
CA GLY A 200 10.43 8.55 8.28
C GLY A 200 9.02 8.05 8.57
N THR A 201 8.12 8.09 7.58
CA THR A 201 6.75 7.58 7.68
C THR A 201 6.57 6.19 7.07
N LEU A 202 7.59 5.73 6.32
CA LEU A 202 7.67 4.40 5.71
C LEU A 202 8.92 3.68 6.17
#